data_b2b999afcf3b73119983ffd766e69cde
#
_entry.id   b2b999afcf3b73119983ffd766e69cde
#
_cell.length_a   1.000
_cell.length_b   1.000
_cell.length_c   1.000
_cell.angle_alpha   90.00
_cell.angle_beta   90.00
_cell.angle_gamma   90.00
#
_symmetry.space_group_name_H-M   'P 1'
#
loop_
_entity.id
_entity.type
_entity.pdbx_description
1 polymer ?
#
loop_
_entity_poly.entity_id
_entity_poly.type
_entity_poly.pdbx_seq_one_letter_code
_entity_poly.pdbx_strand_id
1 'polypeptide(L)'
;MITFKQVCKKYPNGFEALRNISLSIEQGEFVAIIGLSGAGKSTLIRTINRMHDITSGTLTVDGTDVMSLHGKSLRAFRRRIGMIFQSFNLITRTTVVKNVLTAFVPDMPWWRAVPGIFTKAEKTAALEALDKVGILDKAFVRADQLSGGQQQRVALARTLAQGPQ
;
A
#
# COMPACT_ATOMS: atom_id res chain seq x y z
N MET A 1 -7.41 -7.66 -12.54
CA MET A 1 -7.91 -8.99 -12.07
C MET A 1 -6.90 -9.64 -11.15
N ILE A 2 -7.33 -10.14 -9.97
CA ILE A 2 -6.48 -10.84 -9.00
C ILE A 2 -6.99 -12.26 -8.85
N THR A 3 -6.12 -13.27 -8.99
CA THR A 3 -6.53 -14.67 -8.91
C THR A 3 -5.65 -15.45 -7.95
N PHE A 4 -6.28 -16.09 -6.98
CA PHE A 4 -5.68 -17.05 -6.06
C PHE A 4 -6.10 -18.47 -6.50
N LYS A 5 -5.14 -19.38 -6.65
CA LYS A 5 -5.37 -20.80 -6.95
C LYS A 5 -4.68 -21.65 -5.89
N GLN A 6 -5.48 -22.28 -5.03
CA GLN A 6 -5.03 -23.19 -3.96
C GLN A 6 -3.90 -22.59 -3.10
N VAL A 7 -4.00 -21.29 -2.79
CA VAL A 7 -2.96 -20.55 -2.08
C VAL A 7 -2.96 -20.94 -0.60
N CYS A 8 -1.79 -21.34 -0.12
CA CYS A 8 -1.53 -21.57 1.30
C CYS A 8 -0.45 -20.62 1.82
N LYS A 9 -0.55 -20.25 3.09
CA LYS A 9 0.49 -19.54 3.81
C LYS A 9 0.69 -20.15 5.18
N LYS A 10 1.87 -20.74 5.38
CA LYS A 10 2.35 -21.26 6.65
C LYS A 10 3.55 -20.42 7.12
N TYR A 11 3.51 -19.99 8.36
CA TYR A 11 4.61 -19.26 9.00
C TYR A 11 5.65 -20.23 9.60
N PRO A 12 6.91 -19.79 9.88
CA PRO A 12 7.95 -20.65 10.45
C PRO A 12 7.57 -21.29 11.80
N ASN A 13 6.69 -20.64 12.57
CA ASN A 13 6.17 -21.17 13.83
C ASN A 13 5.09 -22.28 13.67
N GLY A 14 4.85 -22.73 12.44
CA GLY A 14 3.87 -23.76 12.12
C GLY A 14 2.43 -23.24 11.93
N PHE A 15 2.14 -21.97 12.21
CA PHE A 15 0.80 -21.40 12.05
C PHE A 15 0.42 -21.28 10.58
N GLU A 16 -0.70 -21.87 10.18
CA GLU A 16 -1.27 -21.78 8.84
C GLU A 16 -2.29 -20.64 8.77
N ALA A 17 -1.89 -19.52 8.21
CA ALA A 17 -2.74 -18.34 8.08
C ALA A 17 -3.68 -18.39 6.88
N LEU A 18 -3.28 -19.05 5.79
CA LEU A 18 -4.11 -19.29 4.61
C LEU A 18 -4.09 -20.77 4.28
N ARG A 19 -5.27 -21.36 4.04
CA ARG A 19 -5.44 -22.78 3.74
C ARG A 19 -6.23 -22.95 2.44
N ASN A 20 -5.56 -23.37 1.38
CA ASN A 20 -6.17 -23.70 0.10
C ASN A 20 -7.15 -22.62 -0.43
N ILE A 21 -6.72 -21.37 -0.39
CA ILE A 21 -7.55 -20.24 -0.83
C ILE A 21 -7.61 -20.23 -2.36
N SER A 22 -8.83 -20.30 -2.90
CA SER A 22 -9.11 -20.14 -4.31
C SER A 22 -10.21 -19.10 -4.48
N LEU A 23 -9.87 -17.96 -5.07
CA LEU A 23 -10.79 -16.86 -5.33
C LEU A 23 -10.27 -16.02 -6.51
N SER A 24 -11.19 -15.33 -7.19
CA SER A 24 -10.89 -14.36 -8.22
C SER A 24 -11.58 -13.05 -7.90
N ILE A 25 -10.88 -11.94 -8.14
CA ILE A 25 -11.40 -10.58 -8.01
C ILE A 25 -11.24 -9.91 -9.36
N GLU A 26 -12.35 -9.53 -9.96
CA GLU A 26 -12.37 -8.92 -11.29
C GLU A 26 -11.98 -7.43 -11.24
N GLN A 27 -11.68 -6.88 -12.40
CA GLN A 27 -11.37 -5.46 -12.51
C GLN A 27 -12.62 -4.61 -12.20
N GLY A 28 -12.46 -3.60 -11.35
CA GLY A 28 -13.56 -2.72 -10.93
C GLY A 28 -14.44 -3.30 -9.84
N GLU A 29 -14.17 -4.51 -9.37
CA GLU A 29 -14.91 -5.13 -8.28
C GLU A 29 -14.54 -4.54 -6.92
N PHE A 30 -15.55 -4.32 -6.07
CA PHE A 30 -15.37 -3.94 -4.66
C PHE A 30 -15.58 -5.18 -3.78
N VAL A 31 -14.52 -5.63 -3.10
CA VAL A 31 -14.54 -6.84 -2.28
C VAL A 31 -14.30 -6.51 -0.81
N ALA A 32 -15.18 -6.96 0.07
CA ALA A 32 -15.02 -6.88 1.52
C ALA A 32 -14.66 -8.26 2.10
N ILE A 33 -13.54 -8.32 2.87
CA ILE A 33 -13.10 -9.55 3.54
C ILE A 33 -13.48 -9.47 5.01
N ILE A 34 -14.46 -10.27 5.42
CA ILE A 34 -15.02 -10.29 6.78
C ILE A 34 -14.61 -11.61 7.48
N GLY A 35 -14.40 -11.55 8.77
CA GLY A 35 -14.06 -12.72 9.59
C GLY A 35 -13.47 -12.33 10.96
N LEU A 36 -13.30 -13.30 11.83
CA LEU A 36 -12.77 -13.13 13.19
C LEU A 36 -11.33 -12.60 13.18
N SER A 37 -10.88 -12.08 14.32
CA SER A 37 -9.46 -11.77 14.52
C SER A 37 -8.63 -13.04 14.36
N GLY A 38 -7.48 -12.94 13.67
CA GLY A 38 -6.63 -14.11 13.39
C GLY A 38 -7.05 -14.97 12.18
N ALA A 39 -8.19 -14.71 11.53
CA ALA A 39 -8.69 -15.50 10.39
C ALA A 39 -7.86 -15.36 9.09
N GLY A 40 -6.70 -14.68 9.10
CA GLY A 40 -5.83 -14.58 7.93
C GLY A 40 -6.13 -13.41 6.98
N LYS A 41 -7.14 -12.55 7.25
CA LYS A 41 -7.53 -11.44 6.38
C LYS A 41 -6.37 -10.53 5.99
N SER A 42 -5.62 -10.05 6.95
CA SER A 42 -4.46 -9.18 6.72
C SER A 42 -3.32 -9.92 6.00
N THR A 43 -3.16 -11.22 6.25
CA THR A 43 -2.19 -12.06 5.54
C THR A 43 -2.58 -12.17 4.07
N LEU A 44 -3.86 -12.44 3.77
CA LEU A 44 -4.36 -12.53 2.40
C LEU A 44 -4.07 -11.24 1.61
N ILE A 45 -4.45 -10.08 2.16
CA ILE A 45 -4.22 -8.78 1.52
C ILE A 45 -2.70 -8.54 1.31
N ARG A 46 -1.86 -8.86 2.31
CA ARG A 46 -0.41 -8.68 2.23
C ARG A 46 0.30 -9.63 1.26
N THR A 47 -0.32 -10.73 0.86
CA THR A 47 0.23 -11.57 -0.21
C THR A 47 0.05 -10.95 -1.59
N ILE A 48 -1.01 -10.16 -1.82
CA ILE A 48 -1.27 -9.51 -3.12
C ILE A 48 -0.10 -8.62 -3.55
N ASN A 49 0.46 -7.83 -2.63
CA ASN A 49 1.63 -6.98 -2.91
C ASN A 49 2.96 -7.64 -2.53
N ARG A 50 2.94 -8.96 -2.24
CA ARG A 50 4.10 -9.75 -1.83
C ARG A 50 4.87 -9.17 -0.64
N MET A 51 4.16 -8.60 0.35
CA MET A 51 4.75 -8.36 1.68
C MET A 51 4.92 -9.67 2.46
N HIS A 52 4.08 -10.66 2.16
CA HIS A 52 4.23 -12.03 2.60
C HIS A 52 4.25 -12.95 1.37
N ASP A 53 5.29 -13.78 1.25
CA ASP A 53 5.32 -14.84 0.24
C ASP A 53 4.32 -15.93 0.61
N ILE A 54 3.66 -16.51 -0.38
CA ILE A 54 2.83 -17.71 -0.22
C ILE A 54 3.74 -18.93 -0.02
N THR A 55 3.23 -19.98 0.62
CA THR A 55 3.97 -21.24 0.82
C THR A 55 3.74 -22.22 -0.33
N SER A 56 2.53 -22.23 -0.88
CA SER A 56 2.15 -23.04 -2.05
C SER A 56 0.96 -22.42 -2.77
N GLY A 57 0.63 -22.94 -3.93
CA GLY A 57 -0.40 -22.42 -4.82
C GLY A 57 0.13 -21.36 -5.79
N THR A 58 -0.77 -20.66 -6.46
CA THR A 58 -0.42 -19.61 -7.44
C THR A 58 -1.22 -18.35 -7.15
N LEU A 59 -0.56 -17.20 -7.19
CA LEU A 59 -1.17 -15.88 -7.07
C LEU A 59 -0.79 -15.05 -8.29
N THR A 60 -1.79 -14.64 -9.07
CA THR A 60 -1.58 -13.77 -10.22
C THR A 60 -2.33 -12.45 -10.05
N VAL A 61 -1.73 -11.37 -10.51
CA VAL A 61 -2.33 -10.03 -10.60
C VAL A 61 -2.14 -9.56 -12.05
N ASP A 62 -3.24 -9.27 -12.72
CA ASP A 62 -3.27 -8.90 -14.15
C ASP A 62 -2.44 -9.89 -15.02
N GLY A 63 -2.62 -11.19 -14.79
CA GLY A 63 -1.91 -12.25 -15.49
C GLY A 63 -0.43 -12.43 -15.07
N THR A 64 0.11 -11.58 -14.23
CA THR A 64 1.50 -11.69 -13.75
C THR A 64 1.56 -12.55 -12.50
N ASP A 65 2.36 -13.62 -12.50
CA ASP A 65 2.65 -14.40 -11.30
C ASP A 65 3.48 -13.56 -10.32
N VAL A 66 2.88 -13.27 -9.16
CA VAL A 66 3.48 -12.41 -8.14
C VAL A 66 4.75 -13.03 -7.55
N MET A 67 4.83 -14.36 -7.48
CA MET A 67 5.99 -15.05 -6.91
C MET A 67 7.22 -15.04 -7.82
N SER A 68 7.02 -14.89 -9.14
CA SER A 68 8.11 -14.78 -10.11
C SER A 68 8.84 -13.44 -10.09
N LEU A 69 8.25 -12.41 -9.48
CA LEU A 69 8.79 -11.05 -9.49
C LEU A 69 9.93 -10.88 -8.48
N HIS A 70 11.05 -10.24 -8.88
CA HIS A 70 12.20 -9.97 -8.01
C HIS A 70 12.79 -8.58 -8.27
N GLY A 71 13.53 -8.04 -7.30
CA GLY A 71 14.33 -6.82 -7.46
C GLY A 71 13.54 -5.65 -8.05
N LYS A 72 13.92 -5.20 -9.25
CA LYS A 72 13.28 -4.05 -9.92
C LYS A 72 11.85 -4.34 -10.36
N SER A 73 11.56 -5.55 -10.86
CA SER A 73 10.19 -5.93 -11.29
C SER A 73 9.21 -5.95 -10.12
N LEU A 74 9.63 -6.47 -8.96
CA LEU A 74 8.81 -6.45 -7.75
C LEU A 74 8.55 -5.02 -7.24
N ARG A 75 9.55 -4.13 -7.32
CA ARG A 75 9.34 -2.72 -6.97
C ARG A 75 8.34 -2.05 -7.90
N ALA A 76 8.49 -2.23 -9.22
CA ALA A 76 7.54 -1.71 -10.20
C ALA A 76 6.12 -2.23 -9.99
N PHE A 77 5.98 -3.51 -9.69
CA PHE A 77 4.71 -4.14 -9.37
C PHE A 77 4.04 -3.51 -8.14
N ARG A 78 4.79 -3.36 -7.02
CA ARG A 78 4.28 -2.77 -5.78
C ARG A 78 3.81 -1.32 -5.95
N ARG A 79 4.33 -0.59 -6.93
CA ARG A 79 3.92 0.79 -7.22
C ARG A 79 2.53 0.86 -7.84
N ARG A 80 2.10 -0.20 -8.53
CA ARG A 80 0.76 -0.29 -9.12
C ARG A 80 -0.32 -0.59 -8.07
N ILE A 81 0.09 -1.01 -6.86
CA ILE A 81 -0.83 -1.41 -5.80
C ILE A 81 -0.79 -0.38 -4.67
N GLY A 82 -1.86 0.40 -4.52
CA GLY A 82 -2.05 1.27 -3.36
C GLY A 82 -2.47 0.46 -2.13
N MET A 83 -1.78 0.64 -1.00
CA MET A 83 -2.11 -0.05 0.24
C MET A 83 -2.16 0.90 1.42
N ILE A 84 -3.27 0.88 2.16
CA ILE A 84 -3.44 1.61 3.41
C ILE A 84 -3.38 0.60 4.56
N PHE A 85 -2.45 0.82 5.48
CA PHE A 85 -2.28 -0.01 6.66
C PHE A 85 -3.16 0.45 7.81
N GLN A 86 -3.53 -0.47 8.69
CA GLN A 86 -4.33 -0.18 9.87
C GLN A 86 -3.68 0.88 10.80
N SER A 87 -2.35 0.89 10.89
CA SER A 87 -1.56 1.87 11.66
C SER A 87 -1.20 3.13 10.86
N PHE A 88 -1.75 3.30 9.65
CA PHE A 88 -1.50 4.38 8.69
C PHE A 88 -0.03 4.59 8.29
N ASN A 89 0.94 4.13 9.07
CA ASN A 89 2.39 4.23 8.84
C ASN A 89 2.83 5.65 8.45
N LEU A 90 2.34 6.64 9.18
CA LEU A 90 2.76 8.03 9.00
C LEU A 90 4.04 8.31 9.79
N ILE A 91 4.89 9.17 9.23
CA ILE A 91 6.03 9.71 9.94
C ILE A 91 5.51 10.79 10.88
N THR A 92 5.39 10.48 12.16
CA THR A 92 4.64 11.26 13.16
C THR A 92 5.17 12.67 13.36
N ARG A 93 6.50 12.83 13.40
CA ARG A 93 7.16 14.12 13.68
C ARG A 93 7.38 15.01 12.45
N THR A 94 6.77 14.68 11.31
CA THR A 94 6.83 15.49 10.08
C THR A 94 5.45 16.04 9.72
N THR A 95 5.42 17.00 8.81
CA THR A 95 4.17 17.60 8.34
C THR A 95 3.36 16.61 7.46
N VAL A 96 2.07 16.87 7.36
CA VAL A 96 1.12 16.12 6.53
C VAL A 96 1.59 16.08 5.07
N VAL A 97 1.91 17.22 4.48
CA VAL A 97 2.39 17.29 3.09
C VAL A 97 3.67 16.49 2.89
N LYS A 98 4.62 16.50 3.84
CA LYS A 98 5.83 15.69 3.76
C LYS A 98 5.52 14.19 3.80
N ASN A 99 4.51 13.77 4.57
CA ASN A 99 4.04 12.37 4.57
C ASN A 99 3.50 11.97 3.20
N VAL A 100 2.74 12.83 2.52
CA VAL A 100 2.24 12.55 1.17
C VAL A 100 3.38 12.53 0.16
N LEU A 101 4.33 13.45 0.26
CA LEU A 101 5.52 13.52 -0.61
C LEU A 101 6.37 12.24 -0.57
N THR A 102 6.31 11.45 0.51
CA THR A 102 7.02 10.14 0.56
C THR A 102 6.54 9.16 -0.52
N ALA A 103 5.35 9.37 -1.10
CA ALA A 103 4.83 8.56 -2.22
C ALA A 103 5.76 8.61 -3.45
N PHE A 104 6.48 9.70 -3.66
CA PHE A 104 7.36 9.90 -4.81
C PHE A 104 8.78 9.38 -4.58
N VAL A 105 9.18 9.14 -3.32
CA VAL A 105 10.55 8.72 -2.98
C VAL A 105 11.04 7.48 -3.74
N PRO A 106 10.22 6.44 -3.96
CA PRO A 106 10.66 5.25 -4.71
C PRO A 106 11.09 5.52 -6.15
N ASP A 107 10.66 6.67 -6.73
CA ASP A 107 10.95 7.10 -8.11
C ASP A 107 12.10 8.08 -8.21
N MET A 108 12.53 8.59 -7.08
CA MET A 108 13.54 9.62 -7.02
C MET A 108 14.95 9.00 -7.09
N PRO A 109 15.89 9.64 -7.80
CA PRO A 109 17.28 9.29 -7.67
C PRO A 109 17.77 9.59 -6.26
N TRP A 110 18.71 8.77 -5.76
CA TRP A 110 19.17 8.81 -4.37
C TRP A 110 19.64 10.20 -3.91
N TRP A 111 20.28 10.97 -4.79
CA TRP A 111 20.78 12.32 -4.50
C TRP A 111 19.67 13.35 -4.27
N ARG A 112 18.44 13.10 -4.70
CA ARG A 112 17.25 13.89 -4.37
C ARG A 112 16.47 13.30 -3.18
N ALA A 113 16.42 11.98 -3.10
CA ALA A 113 15.67 11.27 -2.08
C ALA A 113 16.25 11.49 -0.67
N VAL A 114 17.58 11.39 -0.53
CA VAL A 114 18.27 11.57 0.77
C VAL A 114 18.06 12.96 1.36
N PRO A 115 18.29 14.08 0.64
CA PRO A 115 18.02 15.42 1.16
C PRO A 115 16.53 15.81 1.12
N GLY A 116 15.64 15.00 0.54
CA GLY A 116 14.21 15.29 0.44
C GLY A 116 13.89 16.44 -0.52
N ILE A 117 14.60 16.52 -1.65
CA ILE A 117 14.40 17.59 -2.66
C ILE A 117 13.28 17.19 -3.62
N PHE A 118 12.10 17.76 -3.44
CA PHE A 118 10.93 17.52 -4.26
C PHE A 118 10.74 18.66 -5.29
N THR A 119 10.36 18.30 -6.51
CA THR A 119 10.03 19.26 -7.57
C THR A 119 8.75 20.03 -7.26
N LYS A 120 8.51 21.12 -8.00
CA LYS A 120 7.25 21.88 -7.91
C LYS A 120 6.05 20.99 -8.27
N ALA A 121 6.16 20.16 -9.31
CA ALA A 121 5.12 19.24 -9.74
C ALA A 121 4.76 18.20 -8.64
N GLU A 122 5.76 17.58 -8.00
CA GLU A 122 5.54 16.63 -6.90
C GLU A 122 4.85 17.30 -5.70
N LYS A 123 5.24 18.54 -5.37
CA LYS A 123 4.60 19.32 -4.29
C LYS A 123 3.15 19.66 -4.63
N THR A 124 2.89 20.10 -5.87
CA THR A 124 1.51 20.39 -6.34
C THR A 124 0.66 19.14 -6.29
N ALA A 125 1.13 18.00 -6.82
CA ALA A 125 0.40 16.73 -6.79
C ALA A 125 0.11 16.25 -5.34
N ALA A 126 1.04 16.47 -4.41
CA ALA A 126 0.81 16.15 -2.99
C ALA A 126 -0.30 17.03 -2.38
N LEU A 127 -0.34 18.33 -2.69
CA LEU A 127 -1.39 19.24 -2.21
C LEU A 127 -2.75 18.92 -2.83
N GLU A 128 -2.80 18.63 -4.14
CA GLU A 128 -4.01 18.17 -4.82
C GLU A 128 -4.56 16.87 -4.24
N ALA A 129 -3.68 15.91 -3.89
CA ALA A 129 -4.09 14.68 -3.22
C ALA A 129 -4.69 14.95 -1.84
N LEU A 130 -4.15 15.92 -1.08
CA LEU A 130 -4.71 16.35 0.21
C LEU A 130 -6.06 17.06 0.04
N ASP A 131 -6.20 17.85 -1.00
CA ASP A 131 -7.47 18.53 -1.34
C ASP A 131 -8.56 17.51 -1.66
N LYS A 132 -8.27 16.50 -2.50
CA LYS A 132 -9.21 15.42 -2.85
C LYS A 132 -9.78 14.66 -1.64
N VAL A 133 -9.02 14.58 -0.55
CA VAL A 133 -9.48 13.91 0.68
C VAL A 133 -9.98 14.89 1.75
N GLY A 134 -10.04 16.19 1.44
CA GLY A 134 -10.60 17.23 2.30
C GLY A 134 -9.77 17.48 3.56
N ILE A 135 -8.42 17.56 3.45
CA ILE A 135 -7.51 17.87 4.56
C ILE A 135 -6.37 18.82 4.15
N LEU A 136 -6.56 19.59 3.08
CA LEU A 136 -5.55 20.54 2.60
C LEU A 136 -5.20 21.61 3.65
N ASP A 137 -6.17 22.04 4.47
CA ASP A 137 -5.99 23.01 5.56
C ASP A 137 -4.96 22.57 6.61
N LYS A 138 -4.70 21.26 6.73
CA LYS A 138 -3.72 20.65 7.61
C LYS A 138 -2.39 20.30 6.96
N ALA A 139 -2.16 20.72 5.71
CA ALA A 139 -0.96 20.32 4.94
C ALA A 139 0.36 20.54 5.68
N PHE A 140 0.46 21.63 6.44
CA PHE A 140 1.66 22.02 7.16
C PHE A 140 1.65 21.68 8.66
N VAL A 141 0.57 21.07 9.16
CA VAL A 141 0.46 20.55 10.52
C VAL A 141 1.25 19.24 10.64
N ARG A 142 1.78 18.95 11.84
CA ARG A 142 2.49 17.68 12.09
C ARG A 142 1.48 16.52 12.19
N ALA A 143 1.89 15.36 11.70
CA ALA A 143 1.02 14.19 11.66
C ALA A 143 0.63 13.65 13.06
N ASP A 144 1.45 13.87 14.09
CA ASP A 144 1.15 13.49 15.48
C ASP A 144 0.08 14.39 16.15
N GLN A 145 -0.25 15.52 15.55
CA GLN A 145 -1.30 16.44 16.04
C GLN A 145 -2.68 16.15 15.42
N LEU A 146 -2.76 15.15 14.55
CA LEU A 146 -3.97 14.79 13.85
C LEU A 146 -4.79 13.75 14.62
N SER A 147 -6.12 13.84 14.53
CA SER A 147 -7.00 12.75 14.94
C SER A 147 -6.81 11.50 14.08
N GLY A 148 -7.23 10.32 14.56
CA GLY A 148 -7.12 9.06 13.82
C GLY A 148 -7.79 9.12 12.43
N GLY A 149 -8.99 9.73 12.32
CA GLY A 149 -9.66 9.92 11.03
C GLY A 149 -8.89 10.87 10.09
N GLN A 150 -8.23 11.91 10.63
CA GLN A 150 -7.37 12.77 9.83
C GLN A 150 -6.12 12.04 9.36
N GLN A 151 -5.49 11.24 10.21
CA GLN A 151 -4.34 10.40 9.85
C GLN A 151 -4.72 9.40 8.74
N GLN A 152 -5.91 8.83 8.79
CA GLN A 152 -6.45 7.96 7.73
C GLN A 152 -6.56 8.69 6.39
N ARG A 153 -7.09 9.93 6.39
CA ARG A 153 -7.15 10.76 5.18
C ARG A 153 -5.77 11.07 4.61
N VAL A 154 -4.77 11.34 5.47
CA VAL A 154 -3.37 11.53 5.01
C VAL A 154 -2.81 10.27 4.36
N ALA A 155 -3.06 9.08 4.93
CA ALA A 155 -2.65 7.81 4.34
C ALA A 155 -3.33 7.57 2.98
N LEU A 156 -4.61 7.93 2.85
CA LEU A 156 -5.34 7.88 1.59
C LEU A 156 -4.75 8.85 0.57
N ALA A 157 -4.48 10.12 0.96
CA ALA A 157 -3.84 11.09 0.08
C ALA A 157 -2.48 10.61 -0.42
N ARG A 158 -1.65 10.01 0.46
CA ARG A 158 -0.36 9.43 0.08
C ARG A 158 -0.53 8.31 -0.97
N THR A 159 -1.54 7.47 -0.80
CA THR A 159 -1.84 6.40 -1.77
C THR A 159 -2.31 6.99 -3.10
N LEU A 160 -3.20 8.00 -3.09
CA LEU A 160 -3.65 8.68 -4.30
C LEU A 160 -2.50 9.38 -5.05
N ALA A 161 -1.57 10.02 -4.33
CA ALA A 161 -0.41 10.66 -4.91
C ALA A 161 0.54 9.66 -5.60
N GLN A 162 0.58 8.41 -5.13
CA GLN A 162 1.34 7.34 -5.78
C GLN A 162 0.76 6.97 -7.15
N GLY A 163 -0.54 7.21 -7.40
CA GLY A 163 -1.23 6.89 -8.65
C GLY A 163 -1.33 5.39 -8.92
N PRO A 164 -1.86 4.56 -7.97
CA PRO A 164 -2.04 3.14 -8.21
C PRO A 164 -3.04 2.90 -9.36
N GLN A 165 -2.86 1.79 -10.06
CA GLN A 165 -3.71 1.36 -11.19
C GLN A 165 -4.82 0.41 -10.73
#